data_453945c9ab421f996c57e39ccbd9de71
#
_entry.id   453945c9ab421f996c57e39ccbd9de71
#
_cell.length_a   1.000
_cell.length_b   1.000
_cell.length_c   1.000
_cell.angle_alpha   90.00
_cell.angle_beta   90.00
_cell.angle_gamma   90.00
#
_symmetry.space_group_name_H-M   'P 1'
#
loop_
_entity.id
_entity.type
_entity.pdbx_description
1 polymer ?
#
loop_
_entity_poly.entity_id
_entity_poly.type
_entity_poly.pdbx_seq_one_letter_code
_entity_poly.pdbx_strand_id
1 'polypeptide(L)'
;MALIVHKYGGTSMGSTERIRNVAKRVAKWARAGHQMVVVPSAMSGETNRLLGLAKELAPAKTDTAYDRELDMLASTGEQASSALLAIALQSEGMESVSYAGWQVPIKTNSAFTKARIESIDDVRVRKDLAAGRVVIVTGFQGVDPDGHITTLGRGGSDTSAVAVAAAMKADECLIYTDVDGVYTTDPRVVPEARRLKTVSFEEMLEMASLGSKVLQIRSVEFAGKYKVPMRVLSSFTPWDIDIHEEAKSGTLITFEEDEKMEQAVVSGIAFNRDEAKISVLGVPDKPGIAYQILGAVADANIEVDVIIQNLSKDGKTDFSFTVHRNDFARTMDLLKEKVLPSLGASEVIGDAKICKVSIVGIGMRSHVGSASKMFRSLSEEGINIQMISTSEIKTSVVIDEKYMELAVRALHKAFDLDQA
;
A
#
# COMPACT_ATOMS: atom_id res chain seq x y z
N MET A 1 14.93 24.03 12.43
CA MET A 1 15.17 23.63 11.01
C MET A 1 15.07 22.12 10.97
N ALA A 2 14.10 21.58 10.25
CA ALA A 2 13.90 20.15 10.08
C ALA A 2 14.07 19.76 8.61
N LEU A 3 14.44 18.52 8.35
CA LEU A 3 14.46 17.94 7.00
C LEU A 3 13.13 17.21 6.78
N ILE A 4 12.32 17.72 5.85
CA ILE A 4 10.99 17.21 5.55
C ILE A 4 10.96 16.66 4.12
N VAL A 5 10.40 15.47 3.97
CA VAL A 5 10.14 14.88 2.66
C VAL A 5 8.65 15.01 2.35
N HIS A 6 8.31 15.66 1.25
CA HIS A 6 6.94 15.73 0.74
C HIS A 6 6.76 14.76 -0.42
N LYS A 7 5.74 13.91 -0.38
CA LYS A 7 5.30 13.12 -1.53
C LYS A 7 3.99 13.67 -2.07
N TYR A 8 3.87 13.80 -3.37
CA TYR A 8 2.63 14.20 -4.02
C TYR A 8 2.15 13.14 -5.00
N GLY A 9 0.90 12.68 -4.84
CA GLY A 9 0.27 11.71 -5.72
C GLY A 9 -0.10 12.28 -7.10
N GLY A 10 -0.45 11.41 -8.04
CA GLY A 10 -0.78 11.81 -9.42
C GLY A 10 -1.94 12.80 -9.51
N THR A 11 -2.97 12.65 -8.67
CA THR A 11 -4.09 13.61 -8.58
C THR A 11 -3.64 14.98 -8.10
N SER A 12 -2.65 15.05 -7.23
CA SER A 12 -2.03 16.30 -6.75
C SER A 12 -1.20 17.00 -7.84
N MET A 13 -0.71 16.24 -8.81
CA MET A 13 0.11 16.69 -9.94
C MET A 13 -0.68 16.77 -11.26
N GLY A 14 -2.01 16.61 -11.22
CA GLY A 14 -2.87 16.36 -12.38
C GLY A 14 -3.01 17.52 -13.39
N SER A 15 -2.58 18.73 -13.04
CA SER A 15 -2.61 19.89 -13.93
C SER A 15 -1.52 20.90 -13.55
N THR A 16 -1.22 21.84 -14.45
CA THR A 16 -0.26 22.92 -14.16
C THR A 16 -0.73 23.83 -13.02
N GLU A 17 -2.03 24.00 -12.83
CA GLU A 17 -2.59 24.72 -11.68
C GLU A 17 -2.30 23.99 -10.37
N ARG A 18 -2.50 22.67 -10.34
CA ARG A 18 -2.20 21.85 -9.17
C ARG A 18 -0.71 21.84 -8.85
N ILE A 19 0.15 21.74 -9.88
CA ILE A 19 1.61 21.84 -9.72
C ILE A 19 2.02 23.20 -9.12
N ARG A 20 1.38 24.31 -9.53
CA ARG A 20 1.60 25.63 -8.90
C ARG A 20 1.18 25.64 -7.42
N ASN A 21 0.06 25.02 -7.08
CA ASN A 21 -0.37 24.92 -5.67
C ASN A 21 0.60 24.09 -4.84
N VAL A 22 1.11 22.98 -5.39
CA VAL A 22 2.19 22.19 -4.76
C VAL A 22 3.45 23.05 -4.57
N ALA A 23 3.88 23.78 -5.60
CA ALA A 23 5.06 24.65 -5.52
C ALA A 23 4.91 25.72 -4.43
N LYS A 24 3.77 26.38 -4.35
CA LYS A 24 3.47 27.37 -3.29
C LYS A 24 3.52 26.75 -1.89
N ARG A 25 2.94 25.54 -1.72
CA ARG A 25 2.99 24.83 -0.45
C ARG A 25 4.43 24.47 -0.06
N VAL A 26 5.22 23.92 -0.97
CA VAL A 26 6.61 23.58 -0.72
C VAL A 26 7.44 24.85 -0.41
N ALA A 27 7.23 25.94 -1.17
CA ALA A 27 7.89 27.22 -0.92
C ALA A 27 7.55 27.79 0.46
N LYS A 28 6.31 27.62 0.94
CA LYS A 28 5.90 28.02 2.30
C LYS A 28 6.73 27.28 3.36
N TRP A 29 6.88 25.97 3.25
CA TRP A 29 7.68 25.16 4.18
C TRP A 29 9.17 25.52 4.13
N ALA A 30 9.72 25.74 2.92
CA ALA A 30 11.11 26.16 2.75
C ALA A 30 11.37 27.55 3.36
N ARG A 31 10.45 28.51 3.15
CA ARG A 31 10.54 29.86 3.75
C ARG A 31 10.42 29.86 5.27
N ALA A 32 9.75 28.86 5.85
CA ALA A 32 9.70 28.63 7.29
C ALA A 32 11.01 28.06 7.88
N GLY A 33 12.02 27.83 7.04
CA GLY A 33 13.38 27.40 7.44
C GLY A 33 13.56 25.89 7.45
N HIS A 34 12.68 25.12 6.80
CA HIS A 34 12.86 23.67 6.64
C HIS A 34 13.67 23.34 5.39
N GLN A 35 14.45 22.27 5.45
CA GLN A 35 15.05 21.64 4.27
C GLN A 35 14.01 20.76 3.60
N MET A 36 13.83 20.93 2.29
CA MET A 36 12.73 20.28 1.56
C MET A 36 13.25 19.34 0.49
N VAL A 37 12.83 18.06 0.58
CA VAL A 37 12.91 17.10 -0.51
C VAL A 37 11.49 16.78 -0.98
N VAL A 38 11.25 16.78 -2.27
CA VAL A 38 9.92 16.52 -2.84
C VAL A 38 9.99 15.34 -3.79
N VAL A 39 9.05 14.40 -3.63
CA VAL A 39 8.94 13.21 -4.48
C VAL A 39 7.57 13.22 -5.17
N PRO A 40 7.46 13.73 -6.39
CA PRO A 40 6.20 13.72 -7.12
C PRO A 40 5.98 12.39 -7.86
N SER A 41 4.71 12.04 -8.02
CA SER A 41 4.26 11.04 -9.00
C SER A 41 4.11 11.68 -10.38
N ALA A 42 3.96 10.86 -11.41
CA ALA A 42 3.51 11.32 -12.73
C ALA A 42 2.18 12.08 -12.64
N MET A 43 1.90 12.92 -13.60
CA MET A 43 0.57 13.55 -13.73
C MET A 43 -0.51 12.48 -13.84
N SER A 44 -1.70 12.79 -13.31
CA SER A 44 -2.83 11.83 -13.30
C SER A 44 -3.10 11.25 -14.69
N GLY A 45 -3.13 9.91 -14.78
CA GLY A 45 -3.39 9.19 -16.03
C GLY A 45 -2.17 9.00 -16.94
N GLU A 46 -1.07 9.71 -16.72
CA GLU A 46 0.09 9.70 -17.63
C GLU A 46 0.75 8.31 -17.72
N THR A 47 1.00 7.67 -16.59
CA THR A 47 1.57 6.31 -16.57
C THR A 47 0.67 5.32 -17.33
N ASN A 48 -0.64 5.39 -17.13
CA ASN A 48 -1.58 4.53 -17.86
C ASN A 48 -1.60 4.82 -19.36
N ARG A 49 -1.49 6.09 -19.77
CA ARG A 49 -1.39 6.51 -21.16
C ARG A 49 -0.14 5.92 -21.82
N LEU A 50 1.01 6.04 -21.18
CA LEU A 50 2.29 5.52 -21.66
C LEU A 50 2.26 3.99 -21.81
N LEU A 51 1.81 3.28 -20.79
CA LEU A 51 1.67 1.83 -20.83
C LEU A 51 0.63 1.37 -21.86
N GLY A 52 -0.43 2.17 -22.09
CA GLY A 52 -1.41 1.94 -23.14
C GLY A 52 -0.78 1.94 -24.55
N LEU A 53 0.09 2.92 -24.85
CA LEU A 53 0.81 2.99 -26.12
C LEU A 53 1.70 1.76 -26.35
N ALA A 54 2.42 1.30 -25.30
CA ALA A 54 3.23 0.10 -25.40
C ALA A 54 2.39 -1.14 -25.70
N LYS A 55 1.21 -1.26 -25.07
CA LYS A 55 0.28 -2.36 -25.30
C LYS A 55 -0.30 -2.35 -26.70
N GLU A 56 -0.57 -1.17 -27.29
CA GLU A 56 -1.01 -1.05 -28.67
C GLU A 56 0.05 -1.57 -29.66
N LEU A 57 1.34 -1.31 -29.38
CA LEU A 57 2.45 -1.76 -30.23
C LEU A 57 2.74 -3.26 -30.09
N ALA A 58 2.60 -3.83 -28.89
CA ALA A 58 2.97 -5.22 -28.61
C ALA A 58 2.00 -5.87 -27.59
N PRO A 59 0.74 -6.15 -27.97
CA PRO A 59 -0.32 -6.56 -27.04
C PRO A 59 -0.10 -7.92 -26.36
N ALA A 60 0.73 -8.81 -26.92
CA ALA A 60 0.96 -10.16 -26.43
C ALA A 60 2.37 -10.39 -25.88
N LYS A 61 3.21 -9.35 -25.78
CA LYS A 61 4.60 -9.52 -25.36
C LYS A 61 4.73 -9.44 -23.83
N THR A 62 5.43 -10.40 -23.22
CA THR A 62 5.60 -10.52 -21.76
C THR A 62 6.98 -11.13 -21.43
N ASP A 63 8.05 -10.58 -22.02
CA ASP A 63 9.42 -11.02 -21.69
C ASP A 63 10.21 -9.92 -20.97
N THR A 64 11.32 -10.28 -20.35
CA THR A 64 12.18 -9.36 -19.59
C THR A 64 12.70 -8.19 -20.42
N ALA A 65 12.95 -8.39 -21.72
CA ALA A 65 13.38 -7.32 -22.60
C ALA A 65 12.26 -6.29 -22.82
N TYR A 66 11.04 -6.76 -22.93
CA TYR A 66 9.86 -5.88 -23.02
C TYR A 66 9.61 -5.14 -21.71
N ASP A 67 9.69 -5.83 -20.57
CA ASP A 67 9.52 -5.22 -19.25
C ASP A 67 10.56 -4.11 -18.99
N ARG A 68 11.79 -4.30 -19.46
CA ARG A 68 12.84 -3.25 -19.40
C ARG A 68 12.42 -1.99 -20.18
N GLU A 69 11.86 -2.13 -21.37
CA GLU A 69 11.39 -1.00 -22.17
C GLU A 69 10.13 -0.35 -21.58
N LEU A 70 9.27 -1.14 -20.92
CA LEU A 70 8.14 -0.57 -20.15
C LEU A 70 8.62 0.31 -19.02
N ASP A 71 9.66 -0.09 -18.28
CA ASP A 71 10.23 0.71 -17.20
C ASP A 71 10.85 2.01 -17.74
N MET A 72 11.61 1.91 -18.83
CA MET A 72 12.16 3.09 -19.50
C MET A 72 11.05 4.07 -19.90
N LEU A 73 9.97 3.57 -20.51
CA LEU A 73 8.84 4.38 -20.95
C LEU A 73 8.08 4.98 -19.77
N ALA A 74 7.66 4.15 -18.80
CA ALA A 74 6.85 4.57 -17.67
C ALA A 74 7.54 5.62 -16.82
N SER A 75 8.87 5.51 -16.62
CA SER A 75 9.67 6.43 -15.82
C SER A 75 9.64 7.88 -16.31
N THR A 76 9.36 8.12 -17.59
CA THR A 76 9.33 9.46 -18.19
C THR A 76 8.19 10.31 -17.63
N GLY A 77 7.11 9.72 -17.16
CA GLY A 77 5.98 10.43 -16.57
C GLY A 77 6.37 11.22 -15.32
N GLU A 78 7.09 10.59 -14.41
CA GLU A 78 7.59 11.23 -13.19
C GLU A 78 8.73 12.21 -13.48
N GLN A 79 9.56 11.95 -14.50
CA GLN A 79 10.61 12.91 -14.91
C GLN A 79 9.99 14.22 -15.40
N ALA A 80 8.92 14.13 -16.20
CA ALA A 80 8.19 15.31 -16.66
C ALA A 80 7.58 16.11 -15.48
N SER A 81 6.87 15.45 -14.57
CA SER A 81 6.25 16.11 -13.42
C SER A 81 7.27 16.73 -12.47
N SER A 82 8.43 16.07 -12.27
CA SER A 82 9.52 16.59 -11.44
C SER A 82 10.15 17.87 -12.02
N ALA A 83 10.39 17.88 -13.32
CA ALA A 83 10.92 19.07 -14.01
C ALA A 83 9.90 20.23 -13.99
N LEU A 84 8.60 19.95 -14.23
CA LEU A 84 7.54 20.95 -14.14
C LEU A 84 7.43 21.55 -12.74
N LEU A 85 7.56 20.74 -11.69
CA LEU A 85 7.54 21.23 -10.31
C LEU A 85 8.76 22.10 -10.01
N ALA A 86 9.97 21.74 -10.50
CA ALA A 86 11.17 22.58 -10.35
C ALA A 86 10.96 23.94 -11.01
N ILE A 87 10.43 23.98 -12.23
CA ILE A 87 10.11 25.25 -12.94
C ILE A 87 9.08 26.07 -12.14
N ALA A 88 8.05 25.44 -11.60
CA ALA A 88 7.04 26.12 -10.79
C ALA A 88 7.64 26.70 -9.50
N LEU A 89 8.54 25.98 -8.81
CA LEU A 89 9.25 26.48 -7.63
C LEU A 89 10.16 27.66 -7.94
N GLN A 90 10.86 27.63 -9.09
CA GLN A 90 11.66 28.76 -9.55
C GLN A 90 10.79 29.99 -9.81
N SER A 91 9.58 29.82 -10.35
CA SER A 91 8.64 30.93 -10.53
C SER A 91 8.10 31.51 -9.21
N GLU A 92 8.14 30.74 -8.13
CA GLU A 92 7.85 31.20 -6.76
C GLU A 92 9.08 31.79 -6.06
N GLY A 93 10.21 31.97 -6.78
CA GLY A 93 11.44 32.56 -6.25
C GLY A 93 12.27 31.59 -5.39
N MET A 94 12.06 30.28 -5.53
CA MET A 94 12.83 29.25 -4.81
C MET A 94 13.94 28.69 -5.72
N GLU A 95 15.17 28.61 -5.23
CA GLU A 95 16.18 27.79 -5.89
C GLU A 95 15.78 26.31 -5.78
N SER A 96 15.68 25.63 -6.90
CA SER A 96 15.24 24.24 -6.94
C SER A 96 15.95 23.45 -8.04
N VAL A 97 16.10 22.15 -7.82
CA VAL A 97 16.70 21.22 -8.77
C VAL A 97 15.95 19.90 -8.75
N SER A 98 15.72 19.32 -9.93
CA SER A 98 15.09 17.99 -10.08
C SER A 98 16.12 16.96 -10.52
N TYR A 99 15.99 15.75 -9.98
CA TYR A 99 16.85 14.60 -10.29
C TYR A 99 16.00 13.38 -10.62
N ALA A 100 16.33 12.71 -11.72
CA ALA A 100 15.84 11.36 -11.99
C ALA A 100 16.48 10.34 -11.03
N GLY A 101 15.85 9.18 -10.85
CA GLY A 101 16.30 8.17 -9.91
C GLY A 101 17.73 7.65 -10.13
N TRP A 102 18.22 7.73 -11.37
CA TRP A 102 19.61 7.36 -11.70
C TRP A 102 20.63 8.49 -11.43
N GLN A 103 20.20 9.74 -11.34
CA GLN A 103 21.06 10.89 -11.01
C GLN A 103 21.31 11.05 -9.50
N VAL A 104 20.36 10.55 -8.68
CA VAL A 104 20.48 10.33 -7.24
C VAL A 104 20.37 8.81 -7.06
N PRO A 105 21.45 8.04 -7.25
CA PRO A 105 21.35 6.62 -7.50
C PRO A 105 20.48 5.88 -6.48
N ILE A 106 19.19 5.74 -6.83
CA ILE A 106 18.25 4.83 -6.16
C ILE A 106 18.53 3.45 -6.76
N LYS A 107 19.47 2.72 -6.13
CA LYS A 107 19.91 1.43 -6.61
C LYS A 107 18.83 0.38 -6.35
N THR A 108 18.57 -0.43 -7.36
CA THR A 108 17.57 -1.50 -7.32
C THR A 108 18.13 -2.80 -7.86
N ASN A 109 17.42 -3.90 -7.63
CA ASN A 109 17.62 -5.12 -8.40
C ASN A 109 17.02 -4.99 -9.82
N SER A 110 17.34 -5.95 -10.71
CA SER A 110 16.87 -5.97 -12.11
C SER A 110 15.49 -6.62 -12.30
N ALA A 111 14.62 -6.60 -11.27
CA ALA A 111 13.25 -7.09 -11.39
C ALA A 111 12.36 -6.00 -12.02
N PHE A 112 12.47 -5.83 -13.35
CA PHE A 112 11.72 -4.81 -14.09
C PHE A 112 10.22 -4.84 -13.76
N THR A 113 9.57 -3.69 -13.80
CA THR A 113 8.18 -3.40 -13.44
C THR A 113 7.81 -3.54 -11.96
N LYS A 114 8.67 -4.16 -11.13
CA LYS A 114 8.48 -4.36 -9.68
C LYS A 114 9.80 -4.46 -8.90
N ALA A 115 10.77 -3.65 -9.31
CA ALA A 115 12.09 -3.63 -8.69
C ALA A 115 12.06 -3.29 -7.19
N ARG A 116 13.08 -3.72 -6.47
CA ARG A 116 13.25 -3.45 -5.04
C ARG A 116 14.44 -2.55 -4.82
N ILE A 117 14.25 -1.52 -4.00
CA ILE A 117 15.31 -0.58 -3.62
C ILE A 117 16.30 -1.31 -2.70
N GLU A 118 17.58 -1.25 -3.04
CA GLU A 118 18.69 -1.82 -2.27
C GLU A 118 19.43 -0.75 -1.47
N SER A 119 19.68 0.40 -2.09
CA SER A 119 20.34 1.55 -1.44
C SER A 119 20.05 2.85 -2.18
N ILE A 120 20.30 3.96 -1.51
CA ILE A 120 20.19 5.31 -2.10
C ILE A 120 21.49 6.08 -1.77
N ASP A 121 22.06 6.72 -2.79
CA ASP A 121 23.18 7.67 -2.61
C ASP A 121 22.63 9.08 -2.41
N ASP A 122 22.73 9.59 -1.19
CA ASP A 122 22.17 10.88 -0.78
C ASP A 122 23.15 12.07 -0.86
N VAL A 123 24.39 11.84 -1.27
CA VAL A 123 25.47 12.85 -1.26
C VAL A 123 25.08 14.09 -2.06
N ARG A 124 24.53 13.91 -3.25
CA ARG A 124 24.11 15.00 -4.12
C ARG A 124 22.94 15.79 -3.53
N VAL A 125 21.95 15.09 -2.99
CA VAL A 125 20.78 15.71 -2.34
C VAL A 125 21.22 16.56 -1.15
N ARG A 126 22.07 16.03 -0.28
CA ARG A 126 22.59 16.78 0.88
C ARG A 126 23.36 18.01 0.48
N LYS A 127 24.17 17.94 -0.58
CA LYS A 127 24.93 19.09 -1.09
C LYS A 127 23.99 20.23 -1.52
N ASP A 128 22.92 19.92 -2.24
CA ASP A 128 21.98 20.94 -2.72
C ASP A 128 21.11 21.49 -1.57
N LEU A 129 20.67 20.66 -0.63
CA LEU A 129 19.98 21.12 0.57
C LEU A 129 20.85 22.06 1.42
N ALA A 130 22.15 21.75 1.56
CA ALA A 130 23.10 22.62 2.25
C ALA A 130 23.32 23.97 1.53
N ALA A 131 23.11 24.00 0.21
CA ALA A 131 23.11 25.22 -0.58
C ALA A 131 21.78 26.00 -0.55
N GLY A 132 20.80 25.56 0.25
CA GLY A 132 19.48 26.18 0.38
C GLY A 132 18.49 25.85 -0.73
N ARG A 133 18.77 24.85 -1.57
CA ARG A 133 17.89 24.45 -2.67
C ARG A 133 16.79 23.51 -2.20
N VAL A 134 15.63 23.64 -2.82
CA VAL A 134 14.59 22.60 -2.77
C VAL A 134 14.99 21.50 -3.76
N VAL A 135 15.07 20.25 -3.29
CA VAL A 135 15.47 19.12 -4.14
C VAL A 135 14.24 18.30 -4.49
N ILE A 136 14.02 18.05 -5.79
CA ILE A 136 12.99 17.19 -6.30
C ILE A 136 13.62 15.87 -6.75
N VAL A 137 13.21 14.75 -6.15
CA VAL A 137 13.66 13.41 -6.54
C VAL A 137 12.51 12.71 -7.24
N THR A 138 12.72 12.29 -8.47
CA THR A 138 11.71 11.60 -9.27
C THR A 138 11.31 10.29 -8.61
N GLY A 139 10.03 10.16 -8.27
CA GLY A 139 9.48 8.94 -7.67
C GLY A 139 9.38 7.76 -8.64
N PHE A 140 8.95 6.60 -8.12
CA PHE A 140 8.60 5.40 -8.88
C PHE A 140 9.77 4.66 -9.52
N GLN A 141 10.95 5.22 -9.68
CA GLN A 141 12.05 4.70 -10.48
C GLN A 141 13.36 4.57 -9.71
N GLY A 142 14.24 3.70 -10.21
CA GLY A 142 15.61 3.52 -9.76
C GLY A 142 16.50 3.08 -10.91
N VAL A 143 17.67 2.57 -10.59
CA VAL A 143 18.66 2.08 -11.54
C VAL A 143 19.23 0.75 -11.05
N ASP A 144 19.32 -0.24 -11.93
CA ASP A 144 19.91 -1.54 -11.66
C ASP A 144 21.45 -1.50 -11.76
N PRO A 145 22.17 -2.58 -11.39
CA PRO A 145 23.64 -2.64 -11.48
C PRO A 145 24.19 -2.45 -12.89
N ASP A 146 23.43 -2.75 -13.93
CA ASP A 146 23.81 -2.61 -15.34
C ASP A 146 23.50 -1.21 -15.90
N GLY A 147 22.93 -0.31 -15.08
CA GLY A 147 22.58 1.06 -15.45
C GLY A 147 21.22 1.18 -16.16
N HIS A 148 20.39 0.12 -16.16
CA HIS A 148 19.05 0.20 -16.72
C HIS A 148 18.10 0.89 -15.73
N ILE A 149 17.18 1.68 -16.25
CA ILE A 149 16.09 2.25 -15.46
C ILE A 149 15.14 1.12 -15.07
N THR A 150 14.76 1.11 -13.80
CA THR A 150 13.79 0.18 -13.23
C THR A 150 12.63 0.93 -12.62
N THR A 151 11.44 0.33 -12.59
CA THR A 151 10.29 0.86 -11.85
C THR A 151 9.89 -0.03 -10.69
N LEU A 152 9.32 0.60 -9.65
CA LEU A 152 9.00 -0.06 -8.37
C LEU A 152 7.60 -0.70 -8.34
N GLY A 153 6.85 -0.58 -9.43
CA GLY A 153 5.47 -1.03 -9.51
C GLY A 153 4.47 -0.09 -8.82
N ARG A 154 3.24 -0.53 -8.64
CA ARG A 154 2.15 0.30 -8.07
C ARG A 154 2.53 0.88 -6.71
N GLY A 155 2.22 2.17 -6.51
CA GLY A 155 2.58 2.90 -5.28
C GLY A 155 4.10 3.13 -5.12
N GLY A 156 4.86 2.96 -6.21
CA GLY A 156 6.31 3.12 -6.20
C GLY A 156 6.77 4.52 -5.78
N SER A 157 5.98 5.57 -6.06
CA SER A 157 6.32 6.93 -5.61
C SER A 157 6.20 7.09 -4.08
N ASP A 158 5.24 6.42 -3.42
CA ASP A 158 5.17 6.36 -1.95
C ASP A 158 6.40 5.66 -1.39
N THR A 159 6.75 4.50 -1.97
CA THR A 159 7.94 3.74 -1.60
C THR A 159 9.22 4.56 -1.80
N SER A 160 9.35 5.28 -2.94
CA SER A 160 10.49 6.16 -3.18
C SER A 160 10.61 7.28 -2.14
N ALA A 161 9.49 7.94 -1.81
CA ALA A 161 9.49 9.04 -0.84
C ALA A 161 9.95 8.58 0.55
N VAL A 162 9.41 7.46 1.01
CA VAL A 162 9.80 6.88 2.30
C VAL A 162 11.24 6.38 2.29
N ALA A 163 11.70 5.77 1.19
CA ALA A 163 13.09 5.33 1.05
C ALA A 163 14.07 6.51 1.05
N VAL A 164 13.73 7.61 0.36
CA VAL A 164 14.49 8.85 0.39
C VAL A 164 14.50 9.45 1.80
N ALA A 165 13.35 9.51 2.48
CA ALA A 165 13.26 9.98 3.85
C ALA A 165 14.12 9.15 4.81
N ALA A 166 14.13 7.82 4.65
CA ALA A 166 14.97 6.91 5.43
C ALA A 166 16.47 7.15 5.18
N ALA A 167 16.89 7.22 3.91
CA ALA A 167 18.30 7.46 3.54
C ALA A 167 18.80 8.81 4.04
N MET A 168 17.95 9.83 3.95
CA MET A 168 18.24 11.18 4.40
C MET A 168 18.13 11.37 5.92
N LYS A 169 17.55 10.39 6.64
CA LYS A 169 17.17 10.52 8.06
C LYS A 169 16.29 11.75 8.28
N ALA A 170 15.27 11.88 7.47
CA ALA A 170 14.32 12.97 7.54
C ALA A 170 13.52 12.94 8.85
N ASP A 171 13.18 14.13 9.36
CA ASP A 171 12.38 14.26 10.57
C ASP A 171 10.94 13.77 10.36
N GLU A 172 10.36 13.95 9.16
CA GLU A 172 9.02 13.47 8.81
C GLU A 172 8.87 13.30 7.29
N CYS A 173 8.06 12.33 6.88
CA CYS A 173 7.63 12.12 5.49
C CYS A 173 6.13 12.43 5.38
N LEU A 174 5.78 13.51 4.69
CA LEU A 174 4.41 13.97 4.48
C LEU A 174 3.87 13.45 3.15
N ILE A 175 2.87 12.58 3.21
CA ILE A 175 2.23 11.98 2.03
C ILE A 175 0.96 12.75 1.70
N TYR A 176 1.03 13.61 0.69
CA TYR A 176 -0.11 14.35 0.16
C TYR A 176 -0.85 13.53 -0.89
N THR A 177 -2.12 13.28 -0.63
CA THR A 177 -3.00 12.48 -1.48
C THR A 177 -4.37 13.15 -1.68
N ASP A 178 -5.34 12.46 -2.25
CA ASP A 178 -6.71 12.95 -2.48
C ASP A 178 -7.65 12.77 -1.28
N VAL A 179 -7.16 12.13 -0.21
CA VAL A 179 -7.87 12.02 1.07
C VAL A 179 -7.12 12.80 2.16
N ASP A 180 -7.82 13.18 3.21
CA ASP A 180 -7.28 14.02 4.29
C ASP A 180 -6.74 13.23 5.49
N GLY A 181 -6.59 11.91 5.33
CA GLY A 181 -6.03 11.02 6.35
C GLY A 181 -6.49 9.58 6.23
N VAL A 182 -6.20 8.80 7.25
CA VAL A 182 -6.65 7.42 7.43
C VAL A 182 -7.95 7.44 8.24
N TYR A 183 -8.94 6.67 7.82
CA TYR A 183 -10.25 6.62 8.44
C TYR A 183 -10.49 5.27 9.12
N THR A 184 -11.42 5.24 10.07
CA THR A 184 -11.85 4.02 10.76
C THR A 184 -12.41 2.96 9.81
N THR A 185 -12.90 3.36 8.66
CA THR A 185 -13.19 2.55 7.46
C THR A 185 -13.37 3.47 6.25
N ASP A 186 -13.69 2.92 5.08
CA ASP A 186 -13.95 3.73 3.87
C ASP A 186 -15.23 4.58 4.05
N PRO A 187 -15.13 5.92 4.06
CA PRO A 187 -16.30 6.81 4.24
C PRO A 187 -17.32 6.71 3.10
N ARG A 188 -16.97 6.12 1.95
CA ARG A 188 -17.92 5.84 0.87
C ARG A 188 -18.85 4.67 1.20
N VAL A 189 -18.43 3.78 2.11
CA VAL A 189 -19.22 2.64 2.60
C VAL A 189 -19.95 2.98 3.89
N VAL A 190 -19.26 3.71 4.79
CA VAL A 190 -19.79 4.18 6.09
C VAL A 190 -19.58 5.68 6.19
N PRO A 191 -20.61 6.51 5.93
CA PRO A 191 -20.49 7.97 6.00
C PRO A 191 -20.07 8.49 7.38
N GLU A 192 -20.34 7.75 8.44
CA GLU A 192 -20.00 8.06 9.84
C GLU A 192 -18.53 7.67 10.18
N ALA A 193 -17.77 7.15 9.21
CA ALA A 193 -16.36 6.84 9.42
C ALA A 193 -15.58 8.10 9.81
N ARG A 194 -14.74 7.96 10.84
CA ARG A 194 -13.95 9.08 11.38
C ARG A 194 -12.51 9.01 10.93
N ARG A 195 -11.92 10.17 10.72
CA ARG A 195 -10.48 10.27 10.51
C ARG A 195 -9.73 9.99 11.82
N LEU A 196 -8.75 9.11 11.78
CA LEU A 196 -7.83 8.85 12.86
C LEU A 196 -6.82 10.00 12.97
N LYS A 197 -6.56 10.49 14.18
CA LYS A 197 -5.51 11.48 14.43
C LYS A 197 -4.13 10.84 14.37
N THR A 198 -4.02 9.66 14.97
CA THR A 198 -2.83 8.82 15.03
C THR A 198 -3.20 7.38 14.70
N VAL A 199 -2.25 6.64 14.16
CA VAL A 199 -2.34 5.20 13.93
C VAL A 199 -0.93 4.61 14.09
N SER A 200 -0.81 3.44 14.71
CA SER A 200 0.49 2.78 14.82
C SER A 200 0.95 2.23 13.47
N PHE A 201 2.26 1.99 13.32
CA PHE A 201 2.79 1.38 12.10
C PHE A 201 2.22 -0.01 11.87
N GLU A 202 2.04 -0.79 12.92
CA GLU A 202 1.49 -2.13 12.88
C GLU A 202 0.05 -2.12 12.38
N GLU A 203 -0.79 -1.25 12.92
CA GLU A 203 -2.19 -1.09 12.46
C GLU A 203 -2.25 -0.58 11.02
N MET A 204 -1.41 0.42 10.68
CA MET A 204 -1.38 0.95 9.31
C MET A 204 -0.95 -0.10 8.30
N LEU A 205 0.04 -0.94 8.66
CA LEU A 205 0.50 -2.05 7.83
C LEU A 205 -0.63 -3.05 7.56
N GLU A 206 -1.36 -3.42 8.60
CA GLU A 206 -2.51 -4.31 8.47
C GLU A 206 -3.64 -3.65 7.64
N MET A 207 -3.98 -2.41 7.91
CA MET A 207 -4.98 -1.69 7.11
C MET A 207 -4.58 -1.59 5.64
N ALA A 208 -3.31 -1.31 5.33
CA ALA A 208 -2.80 -1.26 3.96
C ALA A 208 -2.83 -2.63 3.28
N SER A 209 -2.49 -3.71 4.01
CA SER A 209 -2.54 -5.09 3.51
C SER A 209 -3.96 -5.57 3.24
N LEU A 210 -4.93 -5.05 3.97
CA LEU A 210 -6.33 -5.46 3.93
C LEU A 210 -7.19 -4.62 2.98
N GLY A 211 -6.59 -3.72 2.20
CA GLY A 211 -7.28 -2.98 1.14
C GLY A 211 -7.57 -1.51 1.42
N SER A 212 -7.06 -0.95 2.51
CA SER A 212 -7.02 0.50 2.67
C SER A 212 -6.11 1.09 1.60
N LYS A 213 -6.70 1.75 0.59
CA LYS A 213 -5.97 2.27 -0.58
C LYS A 213 -5.26 3.61 -0.32
N VAL A 214 -5.17 4.04 0.93
CA VAL A 214 -4.59 5.34 1.31
C VAL A 214 -3.07 5.33 1.16
N LEU A 215 -2.42 4.24 1.60
CA LEU A 215 -0.98 4.04 1.48
C LEU A 215 -0.67 2.69 0.85
N GLN A 216 0.44 2.65 0.12
CA GLN A 216 0.95 1.39 -0.41
C GLN A 216 1.65 0.59 0.71
N ILE A 217 1.35 -0.70 0.81
CA ILE A 217 1.89 -1.59 1.86
C ILE A 217 3.42 -1.51 1.95
N ARG A 218 4.13 -1.56 0.81
CA ARG A 218 5.61 -1.48 0.77
C ARG A 218 6.16 -0.17 1.34
N SER A 219 5.44 0.95 1.21
CA SER A 219 5.87 2.21 1.81
C SER A 219 5.74 2.18 3.32
N VAL A 220 4.70 1.56 3.85
CA VAL A 220 4.50 1.37 5.31
C VAL A 220 5.54 0.40 5.88
N GLU A 221 5.79 -0.73 5.20
CA GLU A 221 6.87 -1.68 5.57
C GLU A 221 8.22 -0.99 5.65
N PHE A 222 8.53 -0.17 4.64
CA PHE A 222 9.81 0.55 4.57
C PHE A 222 9.92 1.58 5.71
N ALA A 223 8.84 2.33 5.95
CA ALA A 223 8.79 3.30 7.03
C ALA A 223 8.95 2.62 8.40
N GLY A 224 8.26 1.51 8.63
CA GLY A 224 8.37 0.70 9.84
C GLY A 224 9.81 0.18 10.07
N LYS A 225 10.43 -0.38 9.03
CA LYS A 225 11.80 -0.91 9.08
C LYS A 225 12.83 0.16 9.42
N TYR A 226 12.72 1.34 8.86
CA TYR A 226 13.70 2.43 9.02
C TYR A 226 13.27 3.50 10.01
N LYS A 227 12.15 3.30 10.69
CA LYS A 227 11.59 4.21 11.71
C LYS A 227 11.40 5.64 11.20
N VAL A 228 10.82 5.78 10.00
CA VAL A 228 10.51 7.08 9.39
C VAL A 228 9.12 7.52 9.85
N PRO A 229 8.97 8.61 10.61
CA PRO A 229 7.66 9.16 10.93
C PRO A 229 6.93 9.59 9.65
N MET A 230 5.67 9.23 9.53
CA MET A 230 4.87 9.54 8.34
C MET A 230 3.57 10.23 8.72
N ARG A 231 3.09 11.10 7.82
CA ARG A 231 1.78 11.70 7.95
C ARG A 231 1.05 11.71 6.62
N VAL A 232 -0.22 11.35 6.64
CA VAL A 232 -1.12 11.41 5.47
C VAL A 232 -1.93 12.69 5.54
N LEU A 233 -1.90 13.46 4.45
CA LEU A 233 -2.52 14.79 4.33
C LEU A 233 -3.25 14.94 3.01
N SER A 234 -4.27 15.79 2.97
CA SER A 234 -4.91 16.16 1.71
C SER A 234 -4.08 17.18 0.92
N SER A 235 -3.87 16.90 -0.35
CA SER A 235 -3.30 17.87 -1.29
C SER A 235 -4.29 18.95 -1.71
N PHE A 236 -5.59 18.80 -1.37
CA PHE A 236 -6.66 19.71 -1.75
C PHE A 236 -6.98 20.75 -0.70
N THR A 237 -6.41 20.66 0.50
CA THR A 237 -6.45 21.80 1.45
C THR A 237 -5.79 23.02 0.81
N PRO A 238 -6.26 24.25 1.13
CA PRO A 238 -5.62 25.46 0.63
C PRO A 238 -4.11 25.46 0.91
N TRP A 239 -3.32 25.88 -0.06
CA TRP A 239 -1.86 25.91 0.08
C TRP A 239 -1.38 26.92 1.13
N ASP A 240 -2.19 27.94 1.43
CA ASP A 240 -1.93 29.04 2.35
C ASP A 240 -2.37 28.77 3.79
N ILE A 241 -2.88 27.56 4.09
CA ILE A 241 -3.14 27.16 5.48
C ILE A 241 -1.90 27.37 6.35
N ASP A 242 -2.09 27.78 7.61
CA ASP A 242 -0.97 27.95 8.53
C ASP A 242 -0.13 26.68 8.65
N ILE A 243 1.20 26.85 8.67
CA ILE A 243 2.12 25.71 8.65
C ILE A 243 2.01 24.84 9.91
N HIS A 244 1.72 25.43 11.07
CA HIS A 244 1.55 24.70 12.32
C HIS A 244 0.21 23.93 12.35
N GLU A 245 -0.82 24.47 11.71
CA GLU A 245 -2.09 23.77 11.52
C GLU A 245 -1.91 22.62 10.53
N GLU A 246 -1.23 22.85 9.41
CA GLU A 246 -0.95 21.82 8.41
C GLU A 246 -0.10 20.68 9.01
N ALA A 247 0.95 21.01 9.76
CA ALA A 247 1.83 20.05 10.42
C ALA A 247 1.11 19.15 11.45
N LYS A 248 -0.05 19.58 11.97
CA LYS A 248 -0.88 18.81 12.92
C LYS A 248 -2.12 18.21 12.27
N SER A 249 -2.37 18.51 11.00
CA SER A 249 -3.52 17.97 10.27
C SER A 249 -3.28 16.54 9.79
N GLY A 250 -4.31 15.93 9.23
CA GLY A 250 -4.20 14.58 8.67
C GLY A 250 -4.12 13.48 9.72
N THR A 251 -3.47 12.38 9.37
CA THR A 251 -3.22 11.23 10.26
C THR A 251 -1.73 11.01 10.41
N LEU A 252 -1.23 11.05 11.63
CA LEU A 252 0.16 10.69 11.97
C LEU A 252 0.27 9.17 12.09
N ILE A 253 1.26 8.59 11.41
CA ILE A 253 1.64 7.18 11.56
C ILE A 253 2.91 7.16 12.42
N THR A 254 2.84 6.55 13.58
CA THR A 254 3.86 6.64 14.61
C THR A 254 4.18 5.28 15.23
N PHE A 255 5.34 5.20 15.88
CA PHE A 255 5.74 4.07 16.73
C PHE A 255 5.34 4.28 18.19
N GLU A 256 4.95 5.50 18.56
CA GLU A 256 4.51 5.80 19.90
C GLU A 256 3.09 5.26 20.08
N GLU A 257 2.93 4.36 21.02
CA GLU A 257 1.63 3.94 21.51
C GLU A 257 1.07 5.07 22.38
N ASP A 258 -0.21 5.41 22.18
CA ASP A 258 -0.86 6.43 22.99
C ASP A 258 -0.91 5.95 24.45
N GLU A 259 -0.52 6.77 25.43
CA GLU A 259 -0.43 6.40 26.86
C GLU A 259 -1.77 5.97 27.50
N LYS A 260 -2.87 5.97 26.76
CA LYS A 260 -4.20 5.48 27.19
C LYS A 260 -4.38 3.97 26.98
N MET A 261 -3.38 3.21 27.32
CA MET A 261 -3.08 1.86 26.86
C MET A 261 -3.85 0.69 27.48
N GLU A 262 -4.88 0.84 28.26
CA GLU A 262 -5.64 -0.32 28.75
C GLU A 262 -6.94 -0.64 28.01
N GLN A 263 -7.27 0.11 26.97
CA GLN A 263 -8.48 -0.17 26.19
C GLN A 263 -8.11 -0.79 24.83
N ALA A 264 -8.40 -2.08 24.70
CA ALA A 264 -8.38 -2.70 23.39
C ALA A 264 -9.37 -2.02 22.51
N VAL A 265 -8.85 -1.32 21.62
CA VAL A 265 -9.68 -0.52 20.75
C VAL A 265 -9.50 -1.06 19.34
N VAL A 266 -10.59 -1.51 18.77
CA VAL A 266 -10.65 -1.67 17.32
C VAL A 266 -10.47 -0.28 16.74
N SER A 267 -9.36 -0.06 16.06
CA SER A 267 -9.02 1.22 15.45
C SER A 267 -9.73 1.42 14.11
N GLY A 268 -10.07 0.31 13.44
CA GLY A 268 -10.77 0.39 12.17
C GLY A 268 -11.24 -0.94 11.59
N ILE A 269 -12.05 -0.82 10.54
CA ILE A 269 -12.54 -1.93 9.72
C ILE A 269 -11.94 -1.80 8.34
N ALA A 270 -11.14 -2.79 7.94
CA ALA A 270 -10.60 -2.89 6.59
C ALA A 270 -11.31 -4.02 5.81
N PHE A 271 -11.39 -3.89 4.50
CA PHE A 271 -12.00 -4.91 3.65
C PHE A 271 -11.30 -5.00 2.29
N ASN A 272 -11.30 -6.20 1.72
CA ASN A 272 -10.76 -6.47 0.40
C ASN A 272 -11.81 -7.23 -0.44
N ARG A 273 -12.16 -6.67 -1.61
CA ARG A 273 -13.07 -7.30 -2.59
C ARG A 273 -12.35 -8.16 -3.61
N ASP A 274 -11.05 -7.95 -3.78
CA ASP A 274 -10.26 -8.55 -4.85
C ASP A 274 -9.66 -9.91 -4.45
N GLU A 275 -10.45 -10.71 -3.70
CA GLU A 275 -10.06 -12.02 -3.20
C GLU A 275 -10.90 -13.13 -3.82
N ALA A 276 -10.30 -14.30 -3.94
CA ALA A 276 -10.96 -15.54 -4.31
C ALA A 276 -10.47 -16.67 -3.42
N LYS A 277 -11.40 -17.54 -2.98
CA LYS A 277 -11.10 -18.71 -2.15
C LYS A 277 -10.93 -19.94 -3.04
N ILE A 278 -9.92 -20.75 -2.72
CA ILE A 278 -9.67 -22.04 -3.34
C ILE A 278 -9.52 -23.09 -2.23
N SER A 279 -10.12 -24.25 -2.42
CA SER A 279 -10.01 -25.37 -1.49
C SER A 279 -9.63 -26.64 -2.24
N VAL A 280 -8.58 -27.31 -1.78
CA VAL A 280 -8.18 -28.66 -2.20
C VAL A 280 -8.71 -29.62 -1.16
N LEU A 281 -9.69 -30.43 -1.55
CA LEU A 281 -10.44 -31.30 -0.64
C LEU A 281 -9.87 -32.71 -0.59
N GLY A 282 -9.96 -33.33 0.58
CA GLY A 282 -9.62 -34.72 0.79
C GLY A 282 -8.15 -35.05 0.53
N VAL A 283 -7.25 -34.13 0.83
CA VAL A 283 -5.81 -34.29 0.69
C VAL A 283 -5.29 -35.25 1.76
N PRO A 284 -4.41 -36.22 1.46
CA PRO A 284 -3.83 -37.08 2.48
C PRO A 284 -3.07 -36.28 3.55
N ASP A 285 -3.34 -36.56 4.84
CA ASP A 285 -2.65 -35.89 5.94
C ASP A 285 -1.27 -36.50 6.16
N LYS A 286 -0.28 -35.93 5.51
CA LYS A 286 1.13 -36.33 5.63
C LYS A 286 2.07 -35.15 5.45
N PRO A 287 3.30 -35.22 6.04
CA PRO A 287 4.28 -34.16 5.91
C PRO A 287 4.56 -33.80 4.44
N GLY A 288 4.67 -32.50 4.14
CA GLY A 288 5.01 -31.97 2.83
C GLY A 288 3.83 -31.61 1.92
N ILE A 289 2.60 -31.92 2.30
CA ILE A 289 1.41 -31.62 1.48
C ILE A 289 1.24 -30.11 1.22
N ALA A 290 1.32 -29.30 2.27
CA ALA A 290 1.23 -27.84 2.13
C ALA A 290 2.29 -27.30 1.15
N TYR A 291 3.53 -27.82 1.22
CA TYR A 291 4.59 -27.46 0.30
C TYR A 291 4.28 -27.86 -1.15
N GLN A 292 3.72 -29.05 -1.37
CA GLN A 292 3.39 -29.51 -2.72
C GLN A 292 2.28 -28.66 -3.36
N ILE A 293 1.31 -28.19 -2.56
CA ILE A 293 0.24 -27.31 -3.04
C ILE A 293 0.78 -25.89 -3.28
N LEU A 294 1.35 -25.28 -2.25
CA LEU A 294 1.76 -23.88 -2.29
C LEU A 294 3.06 -23.67 -3.08
N GLY A 295 3.94 -24.67 -3.17
CA GLY A 295 5.14 -24.61 -4.00
C GLY A 295 4.79 -24.41 -5.47
N ALA A 296 3.83 -25.19 -5.99
CA ALA A 296 3.35 -25.03 -7.37
C ALA A 296 2.73 -23.63 -7.61
N VAL A 297 2.03 -23.08 -6.62
CA VAL A 297 1.42 -21.74 -6.69
C VAL A 297 2.52 -20.67 -6.66
N ALA A 298 3.52 -20.84 -5.80
CA ALA A 298 4.66 -19.92 -5.68
C ALA A 298 5.53 -19.92 -6.96
N ASP A 299 5.80 -21.10 -7.54
CA ASP A 299 6.53 -21.24 -8.81
C ASP A 299 5.80 -20.55 -9.97
N ALA A 300 4.49 -20.46 -9.89
CA ALA A 300 3.68 -19.70 -10.83
C ALA A 300 3.64 -18.17 -10.53
N ASN A 301 4.38 -17.71 -9.50
CA ASN A 301 4.40 -16.31 -9.03
C ASN A 301 3.01 -15.78 -8.67
N ILE A 302 2.23 -16.59 -7.95
CA ILE A 302 0.90 -16.25 -7.43
C ILE A 302 1.02 -16.02 -5.92
N GLU A 303 0.55 -14.88 -5.45
CA GLU A 303 0.52 -14.55 -4.04
C GLU A 303 -0.67 -15.22 -3.34
N VAL A 304 -0.42 -15.73 -2.12
CA VAL A 304 -1.43 -16.36 -1.26
C VAL A 304 -1.53 -15.55 0.03
N ASP A 305 -2.76 -15.33 0.51
CA ASP A 305 -2.97 -14.52 1.72
C ASP A 305 -3.42 -15.40 2.90
N VAL A 306 -4.71 -15.74 3.01
CA VAL A 306 -5.21 -16.59 4.11
C VAL A 306 -4.97 -18.07 3.77
N ILE A 307 -4.42 -18.82 4.71
CA ILE A 307 -4.22 -20.28 4.58
C ILE A 307 -4.86 -20.97 5.77
N ILE A 308 -5.71 -21.97 5.50
CA ILE A 308 -6.37 -22.79 6.53
C ILE A 308 -6.23 -24.25 6.15
N GLN A 309 -5.75 -25.06 7.09
CA GLN A 309 -5.71 -26.50 7.01
C GLN A 309 -6.41 -27.12 8.23
N ASN A 310 -7.35 -28.01 8.00
CA ASN A 310 -8.09 -28.69 9.06
C ASN A 310 -7.91 -30.20 8.94
N LEU A 311 -7.60 -30.86 10.04
CA LEU A 311 -7.55 -32.32 10.12
C LEU A 311 -8.96 -32.90 10.06
N SER A 312 -9.17 -33.93 9.24
CA SER A 312 -10.38 -34.74 9.25
C SER A 312 -10.17 -36.11 9.95
N LYS A 313 -11.25 -36.79 10.28
CA LYS A 313 -11.18 -38.06 11.03
C LYS A 313 -10.56 -39.22 10.24
N ASP A 314 -10.49 -39.13 8.93
CA ASP A 314 -10.13 -40.27 8.04
C ASP A 314 -8.70 -40.17 7.49
N GLY A 315 -7.81 -39.44 8.20
CA GLY A 315 -6.42 -39.23 7.73
C GLY A 315 -6.32 -38.40 6.46
N LYS A 316 -7.34 -37.61 6.19
CA LYS A 316 -7.39 -36.61 5.13
C LYS A 316 -7.49 -35.23 5.73
N THR A 317 -7.17 -34.22 4.95
CA THR A 317 -7.29 -32.80 5.32
C THR A 317 -7.88 -32.01 4.16
N ASP A 318 -8.58 -30.94 4.47
CA ASP A 318 -8.94 -29.94 3.47
C ASP A 318 -7.99 -28.76 3.62
N PHE A 319 -7.45 -28.33 2.50
CA PHE A 319 -6.50 -27.23 2.43
C PHE A 319 -7.12 -26.06 1.66
N SER A 320 -7.44 -24.98 2.36
CA SER A 320 -8.07 -23.79 1.80
C SER A 320 -7.14 -22.59 1.87
N PHE A 321 -7.15 -21.78 0.82
CA PHE A 321 -6.40 -20.54 0.81
C PHE A 321 -7.07 -19.49 -0.08
N THR A 322 -6.66 -18.23 0.06
CA THR A 322 -7.13 -17.15 -0.81
C THR A 322 -6.00 -16.64 -1.71
N VAL A 323 -6.40 -16.20 -2.90
CA VAL A 323 -5.54 -15.56 -3.89
C VAL A 323 -6.21 -14.28 -4.38
N HIS A 324 -5.45 -13.41 -5.03
CA HIS A 324 -6.06 -12.28 -5.73
C HIS A 324 -7.02 -12.78 -6.82
N ARG A 325 -8.18 -12.12 -6.94
CA ARG A 325 -9.24 -12.53 -7.88
C ARG A 325 -8.77 -12.70 -9.33
N ASN A 326 -7.83 -11.87 -9.77
CA ASN A 326 -7.27 -11.97 -11.13
C ASN A 326 -6.47 -13.26 -11.36
N ASP A 327 -5.93 -13.87 -10.31
CA ASP A 327 -5.16 -15.10 -10.39
C ASP A 327 -6.01 -16.36 -10.20
N PHE A 328 -7.31 -16.19 -9.90
CA PHE A 328 -8.22 -17.30 -9.58
C PHE A 328 -8.27 -18.38 -10.66
N ALA A 329 -8.56 -18.01 -11.90
CA ALA A 329 -8.68 -18.97 -13.00
C ALA A 329 -7.37 -19.72 -13.22
N ARG A 330 -6.26 -18.99 -13.28
CA ARG A 330 -4.92 -19.55 -13.46
C ARG A 330 -4.53 -20.50 -12.34
N THR A 331 -4.89 -20.16 -11.09
CA THR A 331 -4.60 -21.01 -9.93
C THR A 331 -5.46 -22.29 -9.97
N MET A 332 -6.74 -22.17 -10.32
CA MET A 332 -7.64 -23.32 -10.45
C MET A 332 -7.13 -24.31 -11.51
N ASP A 333 -6.70 -23.82 -12.67
CA ASP A 333 -6.15 -24.66 -13.76
C ASP A 333 -4.86 -25.34 -13.31
N LEU A 334 -3.92 -24.57 -12.72
CA LEU A 334 -2.65 -25.09 -12.19
C LEU A 334 -2.88 -26.24 -11.18
N LEU A 335 -3.81 -26.03 -10.22
CA LEU A 335 -4.08 -27.05 -9.20
C LEU A 335 -4.75 -28.29 -9.79
N LYS A 336 -5.70 -28.14 -10.70
CA LYS A 336 -6.38 -29.27 -11.34
C LYS A 336 -5.45 -30.08 -12.23
N GLU A 337 -4.59 -29.44 -12.99
CA GLU A 337 -3.70 -30.10 -13.95
C GLU A 337 -2.45 -30.71 -13.32
N LYS A 338 -1.82 -30.01 -12.38
CA LYS A 338 -0.51 -30.41 -11.84
C LYS A 338 -0.55 -30.98 -10.44
N VAL A 339 -1.40 -30.40 -9.56
CA VAL A 339 -1.39 -30.71 -8.13
C VAL A 339 -2.35 -31.86 -7.80
N LEU A 340 -3.59 -31.78 -8.25
CA LEU A 340 -4.61 -32.78 -7.96
C LEU A 340 -4.18 -34.23 -8.31
N PRO A 341 -3.61 -34.51 -9.51
CA PRO A 341 -3.20 -35.85 -9.85
C PRO A 341 -2.06 -36.39 -9.00
N SER A 342 -1.17 -35.52 -8.51
CA SER A 342 0.03 -35.92 -7.74
C SER A 342 -0.25 -36.18 -6.26
N LEU A 343 -1.30 -35.57 -5.71
CA LEU A 343 -1.60 -35.58 -4.28
C LEU A 343 -2.58 -36.69 -3.86
N GLY A 344 -3.37 -37.23 -4.78
CA GLY A 344 -4.48 -38.10 -4.45
C GLY A 344 -5.61 -37.40 -3.70
N ALA A 345 -5.73 -36.08 -3.91
CA ALA A 345 -6.82 -35.25 -3.41
C ALA A 345 -8.13 -35.60 -4.14
N SER A 346 -9.26 -35.31 -3.51
CA SER A 346 -10.57 -35.65 -4.07
C SER A 346 -11.03 -34.65 -5.12
N GLU A 347 -10.85 -33.36 -4.84
CA GLU A 347 -11.38 -32.28 -5.69
C GLU A 347 -10.68 -30.95 -5.40
N VAL A 348 -10.70 -30.04 -6.39
CA VAL A 348 -10.35 -28.63 -6.24
C VAL A 348 -11.59 -27.79 -6.54
N ILE A 349 -12.06 -27.07 -5.55
CA ILE A 349 -13.20 -26.15 -5.65
C ILE A 349 -12.76 -24.71 -5.42
N GLY A 350 -13.51 -23.75 -5.94
CA GLY A 350 -13.17 -22.34 -5.76
C GLY A 350 -14.41 -21.45 -5.78
N ASP A 351 -14.27 -20.29 -5.13
CA ASP A 351 -15.29 -19.25 -5.08
C ASP A 351 -14.61 -17.87 -5.28
N ALA A 352 -14.94 -17.20 -6.37
CA ALA A 352 -14.46 -15.86 -6.70
C ALA A 352 -15.41 -14.74 -6.24
N LYS A 353 -16.54 -15.08 -5.59
CA LYS A 353 -17.53 -14.12 -5.10
C LYS A 353 -17.45 -13.96 -3.58
N ILE A 354 -16.24 -13.85 -3.09
CA ILE A 354 -15.95 -13.63 -1.67
C ILE A 354 -15.31 -12.26 -1.45
N CYS A 355 -15.39 -11.79 -0.21
CA CYS A 355 -14.58 -10.68 0.26
C CYS A 355 -14.03 -11.00 1.65
N LYS A 356 -12.92 -10.34 1.99
CA LYS A 356 -12.34 -10.38 3.32
C LYS A 356 -12.70 -9.10 4.07
N VAL A 357 -13.23 -9.22 5.29
CA VAL A 357 -13.53 -8.12 6.21
C VAL A 357 -12.75 -8.35 7.50
N SER A 358 -12.08 -7.31 7.97
CA SER A 358 -11.17 -7.40 9.12
C SER A 358 -11.41 -6.27 10.10
N ILE A 359 -11.43 -6.58 11.38
CA ILE A 359 -11.27 -5.61 12.46
C ILE A 359 -9.78 -5.52 12.77
N VAL A 360 -9.27 -4.29 12.90
CA VAL A 360 -7.86 -3.99 13.16
C VAL A 360 -7.75 -3.17 14.44
N GLY A 361 -6.80 -3.48 15.30
CA GLY A 361 -6.52 -2.75 16.53
C GLY A 361 -5.48 -3.43 17.38
N ILE A 362 -4.76 -2.66 18.19
CA ILE A 362 -3.74 -3.18 19.11
C ILE A 362 -4.41 -3.98 20.23
N GLY A 363 -3.77 -5.07 20.66
CA GLY A 363 -4.24 -5.88 21.79
C GLY A 363 -5.42 -6.79 21.49
N MET A 364 -5.75 -7.02 20.21
CA MET A 364 -6.88 -7.88 19.80
C MET A 364 -6.85 -9.28 20.42
N ARG A 365 -5.65 -9.84 20.61
CA ARG A 365 -5.46 -11.18 21.19
C ARG A 365 -5.66 -11.20 22.71
N SER A 366 -5.22 -10.17 23.40
CA SER A 366 -5.31 -10.06 24.86
C SER A 366 -6.71 -9.69 25.37
N HIS A 367 -7.57 -9.13 24.49
CA HIS A 367 -8.92 -8.72 24.87
C HIS A 367 -9.95 -9.78 24.47
N VAL A 368 -10.33 -10.52 25.50
CA VAL A 368 -11.36 -11.55 25.41
C VAL A 368 -12.68 -10.92 24.97
N GLY A 369 -13.22 -11.37 23.84
CA GLY A 369 -14.55 -10.96 23.38
C GLY A 369 -14.62 -10.20 22.06
N SER A 370 -13.52 -9.60 21.58
CA SER A 370 -13.53 -8.86 20.30
C SER A 370 -13.98 -9.73 19.12
N ALA A 371 -13.40 -10.94 18.97
CA ALA A 371 -13.82 -11.88 17.94
C ALA A 371 -15.28 -12.34 18.15
N SER A 372 -15.68 -12.59 19.40
CA SER A 372 -17.07 -12.97 19.72
C SER A 372 -18.06 -11.86 19.37
N LYS A 373 -17.71 -10.60 19.66
CA LYS A 373 -18.52 -9.41 19.30
C LYS A 373 -18.65 -9.28 17.79
N MET A 374 -17.54 -9.48 17.06
CA MET A 374 -17.53 -9.49 15.59
C MET A 374 -18.47 -10.58 15.05
N PHE A 375 -18.33 -11.83 15.50
CA PHE A 375 -19.13 -12.93 15.00
C PHE A 375 -20.60 -12.79 15.35
N ARG A 376 -20.94 -12.28 16.55
CA ARG A 376 -22.32 -11.98 16.93
C ARG A 376 -22.94 -10.95 16.01
N SER A 377 -22.25 -9.83 15.77
CA SER A 377 -22.74 -8.77 14.88
C SER A 377 -23.03 -9.28 13.47
N LEU A 378 -22.15 -10.12 12.91
CA LEU A 378 -22.36 -10.72 11.60
C LEU A 378 -23.52 -11.73 11.60
N SER A 379 -23.66 -12.50 12.67
CA SER A 379 -24.76 -13.46 12.83
C SER A 379 -26.12 -12.78 12.93
N GLU A 380 -26.21 -11.67 13.65
CA GLU A 380 -27.45 -10.86 13.79
C GLU A 380 -27.89 -10.29 12.44
N GLU A 381 -26.96 -10.01 11.54
CA GLU A 381 -27.23 -9.58 10.16
C GLU A 381 -27.43 -10.76 9.17
N GLY A 382 -27.42 -12.00 9.66
CA GLY A 382 -27.59 -13.20 8.82
C GLY A 382 -26.42 -13.47 7.88
N ILE A 383 -25.23 -12.98 8.19
CA ILE A 383 -24.03 -13.14 7.37
C ILE A 383 -23.26 -14.38 7.79
N ASN A 384 -23.11 -15.33 6.87
CA ASN A 384 -22.34 -16.56 7.10
C ASN A 384 -20.84 -16.32 6.90
N ILE A 385 -20.04 -16.86 7.83
CA ILE A 385 -18.57 -16.80 7.79
C ILE A 385 -18.05 -18.07 7.13
N GLN A 386 -17.22 -17.93 6.11
CA GLN A 386 -16.61 -19.04 5.37
C GLN A 386 -15.20 -19.41 5.85
N MET A 387 -14.43 -18.43 6.28
CA MET A 387 -13.08 -18.61 6.83
C MET A 387 -12.83 -17.57 7.93
N ILE A 388 -11.95 -17.90 8.87
CA ILE A 388 -11.52 -17.01 9.95
C ILE A 388 -9.99 -17.05 10.01
N SER A 389 -9.37 -15.89 10.15
CA SER A 389 -7.93 -15.74 10.41
C SER A 389 -7.72 -14.69 11.48
N THR A 390 -6.81 -14.94 12.41
CA THR A 390 -6.52 -14.01 13.52
C THR A 390 -5.02 -13.78 13.64
N SER A 391 -4.64 -12.57 14.08
CA SER A 391 -3.28 -12.22 14.50
C SER A 391 -3.31 -11.43 15.81
N GLU A 392 -2.17 -10.90 16.23
CA GLU A 392 -2.06 -10.06 17.44
C GLU A 392 -2.91 -8.78 17.35
N ILE A 393 -3.10 -8.27 16.13
CA ILE A 393 -3.68 -6.95 15.87
C ILE A 393 -4.87 -6.98 14.88
N LYS A 394 -5.29 -8.16 14.43
CA LYS A 394 -6.48 -8.29 13.55
C LYS A 394 -7.27 -9.56 13.78
N THR A 395 -8.55 -9.49 13.47
CA THR A 395 -9.40 -10.65 13.20
C THR A 395 -10.07 -10.46 11.85
N SER A 396 -9.87 -11.41 10.95
CA SER A 396 -10.39 -11.39 9.59
C SER A 396 -11.40 -12.49 9.36
N VAL A 397 -12.44 -12.19 8.63
CA VAL A 397 -13.42 -13.18 8.13
C VAL A 397 -13.54 -13.08 6.62
N VAL A 398 -13.73 -14.23 5.99
CA VAL A 398 -14.12 -14.33 4.59
C VAL A 398 -15.62 -14.59 4.54
N ILE A 399 -16.34 -13.78 3.78
CA ILE A 399 -17.80 -13.83 3.61
C ILE A 399 -18.17 -13.71 2.14
N ASP A 400 -19.42 -13.95 1.79
CA ASP A 400 -19.95 -13.70 0.44
C ASP A 400 -19.87 -12.19 0.13
N GLU A 401 -19.34 -11.83 -1.04
CA GLU A 401 -19.09 -10.45 -1.49
C GLU A 401 -20.34 -9.55 -1.41
N LYS A 402 -21.52 -10.10 -1.66
CA LYS A 402 -22.78 -9.33 -1.63
C LYS A 402 -23.09 -8.71 -0.26
N TYR A 403 -22.55 -9.28 0.82
CA TYR A 403 -22.76 -8.81 2.19
C TYR A 403 -21.68 -7.85 2.69
N MET A 404 -20.66 -7.55 1.89
CA MET A 404 -19.50 -6.78 2.35
C MET A 404 -19.88 -5.44 2.99
N GLU A 405 -20.68 -4.62 2.30
CA GLU A 405 -21.05 -3.30 2.82
C GLU A 405 -21.90 -3.38 4.08
N LEU A 406 -22.81 -4.37 4.15
CA LEU A 406 -23.62 -4.63 5.35
C LEU A 406 -22.73 -5.03 6.52
N ALA A 407 -21.78 -5.94 6.29
CA ALA A 407 -20.82 -6.39 7.31
C ALA A 407 -19.98 -5.22 7.84
N VAL A 408 -19.45 -4.39 6.94
CA VAL A 408 -18.62 -3.22 7.33
C VAL A 408 -19.43 -2.24 8.19
N ARG A 409 -20.67 -1.92 7.80
CA ARG A 409 -21.56 -1.03 8.56
C ARG A 409 -21.93 -1.62 9.92
N ALA A 410 -22.30 -2.89 9.97
CA ALA A 410 -22.66 -3.56 11.21
C ALA A 410 -21.49 -3.60 12.20
N LEU A 411 -20.28 -3.93 11.71
CA LEU A 411 -19.08 -3.97 12.53
C LEU A 411 -18.65 -2.58 12.99
N HIS A 412 -18.70 -1.58 12.13
CA HIS A 412 -18.36 -0.20 12.47
C HIS A 412 -19.24 0.31 13.63
N LYS A 413 -20.54 0.07 13.54
CA LYS A 413 -21.50 0.38 14.60
C LYS A 413 -21.26 -0.46 15.87
N ALA A 414 -21.04 -1.77 15.71
CA ALA A 414 -20.83 -2.67 16.85
C ALA A 414 -19.59 -2.29 17.69
N PHE A 415 -18.55 -1.77 17.05
CA PHE A 415 -17.32 -1.35 17.72
C PHE A 415 -17.26 0.15 18.06
N ASP A 416 -18.40 0.86 17.96
CA ASP A 416 -18.57 2.27 18.34
C ASP A 416 -17.56 3.20 17.63
N LEU A 417 -17.19 2.87 16.37
CA LEU A 417 -16.17 3.59 15.61
C LEU A 417 -16.63 4.97 15.07
N ASP A 418 -17.91 5.27 15.19
CA ASP A 418 -18.53 6.57 14.93
C ASP A 418 -18.37 7.56 16.11
N GLN A 419 -18.03 7.06 17.30
CA GLN A 419 -17.87 7.87 18.50
C GLN A 419 -16.41 8.30 18.70
N ALA A 420 -16.20 9.51 19.29
CA ALA A 420 -14.87 10.11 19.46
C ALA A 420 -14.11 9.51 20.67
#